data_3019891e4592f61c1c1836becfcad3ae
#
_entry.id   3019891e4592f61c1c1836becfcad3ae
#
_cell.length_a   1.000
_cell.length_b   1.000
_cell.length_c   1.000
_cell.angle_alpha   90.00
_cell.angle_beta   90.00
_cell.angle_gamma   90.00
#
_symmetry.space_group_name_H-M   'P 1'
#
loop_
_entity.id
_entity.type
_entity.pdbx_description
1 polymer ?
#
loop_
_entity_poly.entity_id
_entity_poly.type
_entity_poly.pdbx_seq_one_letter_code
_entity_poly.pdbx_strand_id
1 'polypeptide(L)'
;GLKVSCVISLDEELYSGLSEIFTGMDIVYHMLSRSDGKCLVLFYRPIEMEVYLAHQKAQALLGEYGYAGMCVEEMLRRLSERIQELSGREMGFPHEIGVFLGYPPEDVKGFIENEGKRYLMIGYWKVYSDLARARMIFQEYDHARDCAVNEFLTGKSIREIAL
;
A
#
# COMPACT_ATOMS: atom_id res chain seq x y z
N GLY A 1 10.67 -8.21 1.53
CA GLY A 1 10.50 -6.94 2.18
C GLY A 1 10.75 -5.67 1.36
N LEU A 2 10.64 -5.70 0.01
CA LEU A 2 10.91 -4.50 -0.81
C LEU A 2 9.77 -3.46 -0.78
N LYS A 3 8.53 -3.89 -0.59
CA LYS A 3 7.38 -2.98 -0.50
C LYS A 3 7.02 -2.72 0.95
N VAL A 4 6.71 -1.48 1.28
CA VAL A 4 6.19 -1.09 2.60
C VAL A 4 4.86 -1.79 2.86
N SER A 5 3.98 -1.81 1.86
CA SER A 5 2.67 -2.45 1.93
C SER A 5 2.11 -2.82 0.56
N CYS A 6 1.00 -3.54 0.57
CA CYS A 6 0.15 -3.74 -0.61
C CYS A 6 -1.33 -3.78 -0.21
N VAL A 7 -2.20 -3.43 -1.14
CA VAL A 7 -3.66 -3.50 -0.98
C VAL A 7 -4.21 -4.55 -1.93
N ILE A 8 -5.07 -5.42 -1.41
CA ILE A 8 -5.71 -6.48 -2.17
C ILE A 8 -7.21 -6.49 -1.85
N SER A 9 -8.04 -6.69 -2.86
CA SER A 9 -9.47 -6.98 -2.68
C SER A 9 -9.66 -8.49 -2.59
N LEU A 10 -10.20 -8.95 -1.47
CA LEU A 10 -10.44 -10.37 -1.16
C LEU A 10 -11.92 -10.63 -0.96
N ASP A 11 -12.38 -11.83 -1.27
CA ASP A 11 -13.68 -12.32 -0.83
C ASP A 11 -13.69 -12.48 0.70
N GLU A 12 -14.85 -12.30 1.33
CA GLU A 12 -14.99 -12.39 2.80
C GLU A 12 -14.55 -13.76 3.34
N GLU A 13 -14.76 -14.82 2.59
CA GLU A 13 -14.32 -16.16 2.94
C GLU A 13 -12.79 -16.23 3.04
N LEU A 14 -12.08 -15.70 2.06
CA LEU A 14 -10.61 -15.61 2.08
C LEU A 14 -10.10 -14.72 3.20
N TYR A 15 -10.77 -13.59 3.46
CA TYR A 15 -10.43 -12.71 4.58
C TYR A 15 -10.49 -13.45 5.92
N SER A 16 -11.51 -14.29 6.12
CA SER A 16 -11.67 -15.06 7.36
C SER A 16 -10.53 -16.05 7.63
N GLY A 17 -9.85 -16.55 6.58
CA GLY A 17 -8.71 -17.46 6.67
C GLY A 17 -7.35 -16.77 6.88
N LEU A 18 -7.26 -15.43 6.76
CA LEU A 18 -5.98 -14.71 6.82
C LEU A 18 -5.21 -14.92 8.13
N SER A 19 -5.91 -15.02 9.26
CA SER A 19 -5.29 -15.23 10.56
C SER A 19 -4.45 -16.51 10.62
N GLU A 20 -4.90 -17.58 9.98
CA GLU A 20 -4.17 -18.85 9.94
C GLU A 20 -2.92 -18.74 9.05
N ILE A 21 -3.01 -18.04 7.93
CA ILE A 21 -1.92 -17.88 6.97
C ILE A 21 -0.79 -17.03 7.58
N PHE A 22 -1.15 -15.90 8.20
CA PHE A 22 -0.17 -14.90 8.67
C PHE A 22 0.26 -15.05 10.14
N THR A 23 -0.28 -16.04 10.89
CA THR A 23 0.14 -16.30 12.27
C THR A 23 1.64 -16.56 12.36
N GLY A 24 2.33 -15.77 13.19
CA GLY A 24 3.77 -15.88 13.41
C GLY A 24 4.65 -15.31 12.29
N MET A 25 4.07 -14.55 11.37
CA MET A 25 4.80 -13.74 10.38
C MET A 25 4.89 -12.29 10.87
N ASP A 26 5.86 -11.56 10.38
CA ASP A 26 6.02 -10.11 10.61
C ASP A 26 5.14 -9.25 9.67
N ILE A 27 4.26 -9.89 8.91
CA ILE A 27 3.26 -9.24 8.08
C ILE A 27 1.94 -9.21 8.85
N VAL A 28 1.37 -8.03 8.98
CA VAL A 28 0.03 -7.80 9.53
C VAL A 28 -0.89 -7.24 8.46
N TYR A 29 -2.20 -7.28 8.73
CA TYR A 29 -3.17 -6.77 7.79
C TYR A 29 -4.22 -5.92 8.50
N HIS A 30 -4.72 -4.91 7.78
CA HIS A 30 -5.78 -4.00 8.21
C HIS A 30 -6.88 -3.95 7.15
N MET A 31 -8.13 -4.17 7.56
CA MET A 31 -9.27 -4.04 6.67
C MET A 31 -9.62 -2.56 6.47
N LEU A 32 -9.43 -2.07 5.24
CA LEU A 32 -9.72 -0.68 4.89
C LEU A 32 -11.22 -0.43 4.64
N SER A 33 -11.88 -1.37 3.97
CA SER A 33 -13.32 -1.30 3.72
C SER A 33 -13.91 -2.68 3.42
N ARG A 34 -15.24 -2.78 3.54
CA ARG A 34 -16.00 -3.97 3.22
C ARG A 34 -17.26 -3.54 2.44
N SER A 35 -17.48 -4.11 1.27
CA SER A 35 -18.64 -3.87 0.42
C SER A 35 -18.87 -5.04 -0.54
N ASP A 36 -20.12 -5.37 -0.79
CA ASP A 36 -20.53 -6.36 -1.79
C ASP A 36 -19.84 -7.72 -1.69
N GLY A 37 -19.65 -8.21 -0.45
CA GLY A 37 -18.96 -9.49 -0.19
C GLY A 37 -17.44 -9.46 -0.39
N LYS A 38 -16.86 -8.27 -0.57
CA LYS A 38 -15.42 -8.05 -0.74
C LYS A 38 -14.86 -7.24 0.43
N CYS A 39 -13.65 -7.59 0.84
CA CYS A 39 -12.84 -6.84 1.81
C CYS A 39 -11.65 -6.22 1.09
N LEU A 40 -11.47 -4.92 1.20
CA LEU A 40 -10.25 -4.23 0.78
C LEU A 40 -9.28 -4.27 1.96
N VAL A 41 -8.15 -4.94 1.78
CA VAL A 41 -7.21 -5.25 2.86
C VAL A 41 -5.83 -4.72 2.54
N LEU A 42 -5.26 -3.96 3.45
CA LEU A 42 -3.87 -3.51 3.42
C LEU A 42 -3.01 -4.52 4.20
N PHE A 43 -2.00 -5.06 3.55
CA PHE A 43 -0.96 -5.89 4.17
C PHE A 43 0.31 -5.06 4.31
N TYR A 44 0.95 -5.10 5.47
CA TYR A 44 2.14 -4.30 5.73
C TYR A 44 3.04 -4.95 6.79
N ARG A 45 4.31 -4.53 6.82
CA ARG A 45 5.24 -4.83 7.90
C ARG A 45 5.26 -3.64 8.85
N PRO A 46 4.96 -3.81 10.15
CA PRO A 46 4.80 -2.69 11.08
C PRO A 46 6.02 -1.79 11.17
N ILE A 47 7.21 -2.37 11.30
CA ILE A 47 8.46 -1.61 11.44
C ILE A 47 8.77 -0.80 10.18
N GLU A 48 8.66 -1.41 9.00
CA GLU A 48 8.91 -0.75 7.72
C GLU A 48 7.90 0.36 7.44
N MET A 49 6.63 0.11 7.78
CA MET A 49 5.58 1.11 7.67
C MET A 49 5.85 2.31 8.60
N GLU A 50 6.19 2.07 9.85
CA GLU A 50 6.51 3.11 10.83
C GLU A 50 7.71 3.94 10.37
N VAL A 51 8.80 3.30 9.97
CA VAL A 51 10.01 3.96 9.45
C VAL A 51 9.66 4.81 8.22
N TYR A 52 8.89 4.25 7.27
CA TYR A 52 8.54 4.97 6.05
C TYR A 52 7.64 6.18 6.33
N LEU A 53 6.60 6.01 7.14
CA LEU A 53 5.67 7.09 7.48
C LEU A 53 6.30 8.18 8.36
N ALA A 54 7.39 7.87 9.08
CA ALA A 54 8.16 8.85 9.86
C ALA A 54 9.01 9.79 8.98
N HIS A 55 9.23 9.49 7.71
CA HIS A 55 9.97 10.39 6.82
C HIS A 55 9.29 11.75 6.68
N GLN A 56 10.09 12.82 6.75
CA GLN A 56 9.60 14.21 6.75
C GLN A 56 8.63 14.51 5.59
N LYS A 57 8.91 14.03 4.38
CA LYS A 57 8.05 14.27 3.21
C LYS A 57 6.72 13.54 3.29
N ALA A 58 6.71 12.31 3.83
CA ALA A 58 5.49 11.55 4.08
C ALA A 58 4.63 12.24 5.15
N GLN A 59 5.25 12.65 6.26
CA GLN A 59 4.59 13.39 7.34
C GLN A 59 4.01 14.72 6.85
N ALA A 60 4.75 15.46 6.03
CA ALA A 60 4.28 16.74 5.48
C ALA A 60 3.02 16.53 4.63
N LEU A 61 3.06 15.58 3.70
CA LEU A 61 1.90 15.31 2.83
C LEU A 61 0.72 14.77 3.63
N LEU A 62 0.93 13.80 4.51
CA LEU A 62 -0.15 13.23 5.35
C LEU A 62 -0.74 14.26 6.31
N GLY A 63 0.07 15.22 6.79
CA GLY A 63 -0.40 16.33 7.62
C GLY A 63 -1.46 17.18 6.94
N GLU A 64 -1.39 17.39 5.61
CA GLU A 64 -2.39 18.11 4.82
C GLU A 64 -3.75 17.40 4.80
N TYR A 65 -3.78 16.08 5.05
CA TYR A 65 -4.98 15.23 5.07
C TYR A 65 -5.46 14.87 6.48
N GLY A 66 -4.87 15.49 7.53
CA GLY A 66 -5.32 15.35 8.90
C GLY A 66 -4.79 14.13 9.64
N TYR A 67 -3.61 13.62 9.24
CA TYR A 67 -2.93 12.50 9.91
C TYR A 67 -1.82 12.95 10.90
N ALA A 68 -1.64 14.25 11.10
CA ALA A 68 -0.58 14.79 11.96
C ALA A 68 -0.71 14.29 13.41
N GLY A 69 0.40 13.81 13.98
CA GLY A 69 0.48 13.35 15.37
C GLY A 69 -0.14 11.99 15.66
N MET A 70 -0.61 11.27 14.65
CA MET A 70 -1.18 9.94 14.77
C MET A 70 -0.11 8.85 14.73
N CYS A 71 -0.29 7.77 15.50
CA CYS A 71 0.46 6.52 15.30
C CYS A 71 -0.07 5.76 14.05
N VAL A 72 0.64 4.71 13.63
CA VAL A 72 0.29 3.96 12.41
C VAL A 72 -1.13 3.39 12.48
N GLU A 73 -1.54 2.83 13.61
CA GLU A 73 -2.88 2.26 13.80
C GLU A 73 -3.98 3.33 13.70
N GLU A 74 -3.74 4.51 14.25
CA GLU A 74 -4.66 5.64 14.14
C GLU A 74 -4.75 6.14 12.70
N MET A 75 -3.62 6.23 12.01
CA MET A 75 -3.57 6.61 10.58
C MET A 75 -4.36 5.62 9.72
N LEU A 76 -4.19 4.30 9.93
CA LEU A 76 -4.91 3.27 9.17
C LEU A 76 -6.42 3.31 9.45
N ARG A 77 -6.83 3.52 10.70
CA ARG A 77 -8.24 3.72 11.04
C ARG A 77 -8.81 4.95 10.33
N ARG A 78 -8.09 6.08 10.38
CA ARG A 78 -8.49 7.31 9.69
C ARG A 78 -8.57 7.12 8.17
N LEU A 79 -7.63 6.38 7.57
CA LEU A 79 -7.67 6.03 6.15
C LEU A 79 -8.93 5.23 5.81
N SER A 80 -9.29 4.26 6.65
CA SER A 80 -10.54 3.47 6.48
C SER A 80 -11.79 4.35 6.54
N GLU A 81 -11.85 5.29 7.49
CA GLU A 81 -12.96 6.26 7.60
C GLU A 81 -13.07 7.11 6.33
N ARG A 82 -11.94 7.63 5.83
CA ARG A 82 -11.91 8.44 4.60
C ARG A 82 -12.32 7.65 3.36
N ILE A 83 -11.95 6.37 3.26
CA ILE A 83 -12.41 5.49 2.17
C ILE A 83 -13.94 5.36 2.22
N GLN A 84 -14.53 5.17 3.40
CA GLN A 84 -15.97 5.09 3.58
C GLN A 84 -16.68 6.42 3.28
N GLU A 85 -16.13 7.54 3.75
CA GLU A 85 -16.66 8.89 3.50
C GLU A 85 -16.69 9.26 2.01
N LEU A 86 -15.72 8.79 1.24
CA LEU A 86 -15.58 9.06 -0.19
C LEU A 86 -16.28 8.02 -1.07
N SER A 87 -16.65 6.88 -0.51
CA SER A 87 -17.39 5.83 -1.23
C SER A 87 -18.70 6.37 -1.79
N GLY A 88 -18.88 6.21 -3.11
CA GLY A 88 -20.07 6.71 -3.82
C GLY A 88 -20.01 8.18 -4.26
N ARG A 89 -18.90 8.90 -4.05
CA ARG A 89 -18.68 10.25 -4.57
C ARG A 89 -17.85 10.23 -5.87
N GLU A 90 -17.96 11.27 -6.71
CA GLU A 90 -17.16 11.39 -7.96
C GLU A 90 -15.63 11.34 -7.73
N MET A 91 -15.15 11.74 -6.55
CA MET A 91 -13.73 11.66 -6.17
C MET A 91 -13.32 10.34 -5.52
N GLY A 92 -14.18 9.41 -5.43
CA GLY A 92 -14.20 7.97 -5.17
C GLY A 92 -13.16 7.33 -4.24
N PHE A 93 -11.96 7.86 -4.04
CA PHE A 93 -10.93 7.20 -3.25
C PHE A 93 -9.88 8.18 -2.72
N PRO A 94 -9.39 8.04 -1.46
CA PRO A 94 -8.37 8.92 -0.90
C PRO A 94 -7.01 8.66 -1.55
N HIS A 95 -6.54 9.61 -2.37
CA HIS A 95 -5.30 9.43 -3.15
C HIS A 95 -4.04 9.41 -2.30
N GLU A 96 -4.08 9.96 -1.09
CA GLU A 96 -3.00 9.88 -0.11
C GLU A 96 -2.69 8.45 0.34
N ILE A 97 -3.52 7.47 0.03
CA ILE A 97 -3.21 6.04 0.21
C ILE A 97 -1.90 5.65 -0.47
N GLY A 98 -1.52 6.33 -1.55
CA GLY A 98 -0.23 6.11 -2.20
C GLY A 98 0.96 6.23 -1.26
N VAL A 99 0.89 7.10 -0.25
CA VAL A 99 1.93 7.21 0.80
C VAL A 99 1.96 5.93 1.63
N PHE A 100 0.81 5.40 2.04
CA PHE A 100 0.74 4.13 2.78
C PHE A 100 1.23 2.94 1.94
N LEU A 101 1.11 3.02 0.62
CA LEU A 101 1.65 2.00 -0.32
C LEU A 101 3.16 2.14 -0.58
N GLY A 102 3.83 3.10 0.08
CA GLY A 102 5.25 3.32 -0.09
C GLY A 102 5.63 4.05 -1.39
N TYR A 103 4.66 4.71 -2.04
CA TYR A 103 4.96 5.52 -3.23
C TYR A 103 5.63 6.83 -2.83
N PRO A 104 6.60 7.33 -3.60
CA PRO A 104 7.25 8.60 -3.30
C PRO A 104 6.21 9.70 -3.06
N PRO A 105 6.29 10.46 -1.94
CA PRO A 105 5.32 11.51 -1.64
C PRO A 105 5.20 12.56 -2.75
N GLU A 106 6.28 12.82 -3.49
CA GLU A 106 6.29 13.72 -4.65
C GLU A 106 5.43 13.19 -5.79
N ASP A 107 5.43 11.88 -6.02
CA ASP A 107 4.61 11.26 -7.06
C ASP A 107 3.14 11.20 -6.64
N VAL A 108 2.85 10.94 -5.36
CA VAL A 108 1.49 11.01 -4.81
C VAL A 108 0.94 12.44 -4.93
N LYS A 109 1.73 13.45 -4.56
CA LYS A 109 1.37 14.85 -4.72
C LYS A 109 1.15 15.21 -6.19
N GLY A 110 2.06 14.81 -7.06
CA GLY A 110 1.94 15.01 -8.52
C GLY A 110 0.68 14.37 -9.09
N PHE A 111 0.30 13.17 -8.62
CA PHE A 111 -0.96 12.53 -9.00
C PHE A 111 -2.17 13.36 -8.60
N ILE A 112 -2.21 13.86 -7.37
CA ILE A 112 -3.32 14.66 -6.85
C ILE A 112 -3.43 15.99 -7.63
N GLU A 113 -2.33 16.73 -7.77
CA GLU A 113 -2.29 18.03 -8.44
C GLU A 113 -2.62 17.95 -9.94
N ASN A 114 -2.31 16.84 -10.60
CA ASN A 114 -2.58 16.63 -12.03
C ASN A 114 -3.80 15.75 -12.30
N GLU A 115 -4.62 15.44 -11.29
CA GLU A 115 -5.79 14.57 -11.43
C GLU A 115 -5.46 13.22 -12.11
N GLY A 116 -4.30 12.66 -11.81
CA GLY A 116 -3.80 11.44 -12.42
C GLY A 116 -3.38 11.56 -13.90
N LYS A 117 -3.29 12.78 -14.44
CA LYS A 117 -2.87 13.06 -15.82
C LYS A 117 -1.42 13.57 -15.85
N ARG A 118 -0.83 13.72 -17.04
CA ARG A 118 0.51 14.33 -17.26
C ARG A 118 1.66 13.63 -16.52
N TYR A 119 1.54 12.35 -16.28
CA TYR A 119 2.63 11.55 -15.68
C TYR A 119 3.76 11.29 -16.68
N LEU A 120 4.97 11.09 -16.17
CA LEU A 120 6.15 10.75 -16.95
C LEU A 120 6.17 9.28 -17.38
N MET A 121 5.65 8.40 -16.53
CA MET A 121 5.58 6.96 -16.75
C MET A 121 4.48 6.35 -15.86
N ILE A 122 3.91 5.24 -16.32
CA ILE A 122 3.03 4.38 -15.53
C ILE A 122 3.69 3.03 -15.30
N GLY A 123 3.65 2.53 -14.08
CA GLY A 123 4.10 1.21 -13.65
C GLY A 123 3.35 0.81 -12.39
N TYR A 124 4.04 0.49 -11.30
CA TYR A 124 3.42 0.24 -10.00
C TYR A 124 2.67 1.47 -9.48
N TRP A 125 3.10 2.66 -9.88
CA TRP A 125 2.38 3.92 -9.69
C TRP A 125 2.61 4.84 -10.90
N LYS A 126 1.90 5.97 -10.95
CA LYS A 126 2.14 7.04 -11.93
C LYS A 126 3.26 7.95 -11.44
N VAL A 127 4.36 7.99 -12.17
CA VAL A 127 5.59 8.72 -11.83
C VAL A 127 5.48 10.15 -12.30
N TYR A 128 5.79 11.11 -11.44
CA TYR A 128 5.78 12.56 -11.74
C TYR A 128 7.14 13.23 -11.48
N SER A 129 8.00 12.58 -10.67
CA SER A 129 9.25 13.17 -10.19
C SER A 129 10.49 12.48 -10.79
N ASP A 130 11.01 11.45 -10.15
CA ASP A 130 12.27 10.79 -10.50
C ASP A 130 12.05 9.52 -11.33
N LEU A 131 12.05 9.69 -12.65
CA LEU A 131 11.85 8.60 -13.61
C LEU A 131 12.94 7.52 -13.53
N ALA A 132 14.20 7.90 -13.29
CA ALA A 132 15.30 6.96 -13.23
C ALA A 132 15.19 6.06 -11.99
N ARG A 133 14.95 6.66 -10.85
CA ARG A 133 14.73 5.94 -9.57
C ARG A 133 13.50 5.03 -9.65
N ALA A 134 12.39 5.52 -10.21
CA ALA A 134 11.17 4.73 -10.35
C ALA A 134 11.39 3.47 -11.20
N ARG A 135 12.12 3.59 -12.32
CA ARG A 135 12.47 2.43 -13.16
C ARG A 135 13.28 1.37 -12.42
N MET A 136 14.26 1.80 -11.63
CA MET A 136 15.06 0.87 -10.81
C MET A 136 14.17 0.12 -9.81
N ILE A 137 13.32 0.83 -9.08
CA ILE A 137 12.40 0.23 -8.09
C ILE A 137 11.43 -0.74 -8.78
N PHE A 138 10.88 -0.39 -9.94
CA PHE A 138 9.98 -1.26 -10.67
C PHE A 138 10.66 -2.56 -11.11
N GLN A 139 11.92 -2.49 -11.59
CA GLN A 139 12.71 -3.66 -11.93
C GLN A 139 12.99 -4.56 -10.71
N GLU A 140 13.30 -3.95 -9.56
CA GLU A 140 13.48 -4.70 -8.31
C GLU A 140 12.18 -5.40 -7.87
N TYR A 141 11.04 -4.74 -8.00
CA TYR A 141 9.74 -5.34 -7.69
C TYR A 141 9.37 -6.49 -8.64
N ASP A 142 9.63 -6.32 -9.95
CA ASP A 142 9.40 -7.38 -10.94
C ASP A 142 10.29 -8.57 -10.64
N HIS A 143 11.58 -8.37 -10.40
CA HIS A 143 12.52 -9.42 -10.05
C HIS A 143 12.11 -10.17 -8.79
N ALA A 144 11.77 -9.44 -7.71
CA ALA A 144 11.32 -10.07 -6.46
C ALA A 144 10.03 -10.89 -6.62
N ARG A 145 9.08 -10.38 -7.43
CA ARG A 145 7.86 -11.12 -7.74
C ARG A 145 8.16 -12.40 -8.49
N ASP A 146 9.02 -12.33 -9.50
CA ASP A 146 9.37 -13.50 -10.33
C ASP A 146 10.14 -14.54 -9.49
N CYS A 147 11.02 -14.11 -8.60
CA CYS A 147 11.68 -14.99 -7.63
C CYS A 147 10.66 -15.68 -6.72
N ALA A 148 9.73 -14.92 -6.11
CA ALA A 148 8.72 -15.45 -5.21
C ALA A 148 7.79 -16.46 -5.91
N VAL A 149 7.38 -16.18 -7.16
CA VAL A 149 6.57 -17.11 -7.96
C VAL A 149 7.35 -18.40 -8.24
N ASN A 150 8.61 -18.30 -8.64
CA ASN A 150 9.45 -19.48 -8.90
C ASN A 150 9.65 -20.32 -7.64
N GLU A 151 9.90 -19.70 -6.49
CA GLU A 151 10.03 -20.40 -5.21
C GLU A 151 8.72 -21.12 -4.82
N PHE A 152 7.58 -20.49 -5.03
CA PHE A 152 6.28 -21.11 -4.80
C PHE A 152 6.04 -22.32 -5.72
N LEU A 153 6.36 -22.19 -7.01
CA LEU A 153 6.22 -23.27 -7.98
C LEU A 153 7.18 -24.44 -7.71
N THR A 154 8.29 -24.19 -7.03
CA THR A 154 9.22 -25.26 -6.56
C THR A 154 8.80 -25.90 -5.24
N GLY A 155 7.66 -25.49 -4.67
CA GLY A 155 7.03 -26.12 -3.51
C GLY A 155 7.34 -25.44 -2.16
N LYS A 156 7.96 -24.26 -2.16
CA LYS A 156 8.09 -23.47 -0.92
C LYS A 156 6.73 -22.95 -0.47
N SER A 157 6.49 -22.95 0.82
CA SER A 157 5.31 -22.33 1.42
C SER A 157 5.37 -20.80 1.38
N ILE A 158 4.21 -20.15 1.46
CA ILE A 158 4.12 -18.67 1.56
C ILE A 158 4.98 -18.15 2.72
N ARG A 159 5.01 -18.86 3.84
CA ARG A 159 5.81 -18.49 5.01
C ARG A 159 7.31 -18.48 4.72
N GLU A 160 7.82 -19.48 4.02
CA GLU A 160 9.24 -19.58 3.65
C GLU A 160 9.66 -18.51 2.64
N ILE A 161 8.74 -18.08 1.78
CA ILE A 161 8.98 -17.03 0.77
C ILE A 161 8.91 -15.63 1.40
N ALA A 162 8.10 -15.44 2.43
CA ALA A 162 7.86 -14.14 3.06
C ALA A 162 8.91 -13.76 4.13
N LEU A 163 9.74 -14.71 4.57
CA LEU A 163 10.87 -14.48 5.48
C LEU A 163 12.07 -13.89 4.72
#